data_0d49eeb87e720f99bd6078d5ad913e94
#
_entry.id   0d49eeb87e720f99bd6078d5ad913e94
#
_cell.length_a   1.000
_cell.length_b   1.000
_cell.length_c   1.000
_cell.angle_alpha   90.00
_cell.angle_beta   90.00
_cell.angle_gamma   90.00
#
_symmetry.space_group_name_H-M   'P 1'
#
loop_
_entity.id
_entity.type
_entity.pdbx_description
1 polymer ?
#
loop_
_entity_poly.entity_id
_entity_poly.type
_entity_poly.pdbx_seq_one_letter_code
_entity_poly.pdbx_strand_id
1 'polypeptide(L)'
;MNLGALAFEPTDHWRGVFTYAELSRRGFTQSHVKAMVRDGTLRHLRRSWYATGYAHPSVAQAVTAGGVCTCVTALDLHGVWVMPTREIHVRARRSAHNRGKRPFCRYHGGPLPERYPLDDVPTALRHALRCLPAEQIVAACDSILHQGLLEMADLTEAFASSPARMRALLDRCDARADSGTESIFRMRLQRKGICYRIQVVIADVGRVDFLIGDRLIVEIDSEEFHDRPAEQREVDRRRDAEATRRGYLPVRFSFKQVMYRWSDVEAVIDDLIRRREHLRVVALPGILAADLDRADLDRADLDRADLDRADLDLADLDQTESGDSPPYWSGPDFGGC
;
A
#
# COMPACT_ATOMS: atom_id res chain seq x y z
N MET A 1 -3.44 -40.64 -7.82
CA MET A 1 -2.37 -39.64 -7.82
C MET A 1 -2.71 -38.59 -6.80
N ASN A 2 -1.76 -38.27 -5.91
CA ASN A 2 -2.05 -37.38 -4.77
C ASN A 2 -2.00 -35.91 -5.20
N LEU A 3 -3.15 -35.23 -5.27
CA LEU A 3 -3.24 -33.77 -5.49
C LEU A 3 -2.54 -32.96 -4.39
N GLY A 4 -2.19 -33.58 -3.26
CA GLY A 4 -1.38 -32.95 -2.21
C GLY A 4 -0.02 -32.42 -2.72
N ALA A 5 0.54 -33.02 -3.79
CA ALA A 5 1.74 -32.52 -4.45
C ALA A 5 1.53 -31.19 -5.24
N LEU A 6 0.27 -30.79 -5.42
CA LEU A 6 -0.11 -29.50 -6.02
C LEU A 6 -0.68 -28.53 -4.96
N ALA A 7 -0.57 -28.87 -3.67
CA ALA A 7 -1.08 -28.05 -2.59
C ALA A 7 -0.45 -26.66 -2.63
N PHE A 8 -1.27 -25.69 -2.34
CA PHE A 8 -0.85 -24.31 -2.20
C PHE A 8 -0.11 -24.14 -0.87
N GLU A 9 1.12 -23.61 -0.95
CA GLU A 9 1.83 -23.06 0.20
C GLU A 9 1.71 -21.52 0.19
N PRO A 10 1.58 -20.85 1.34
CA PRO A 10 1.41 -19.40 1.41
C PRO A 10 2.50 -18.60 0.65
N THR A 11 3.70 -19.16 0.53
CA THR A 11 4.85 -18.62 -0.19
C THR A 11 4.92 -19.06 -1.66
N ASP A 12 3.99 -19.91 -2.10
CA ASP A 12 4.03 -20.47 -3.45
C ASP A 12 3.56 -19.45 -4.50
N HIS A 13 4.48 -19.05 -5.38
CA HIS A 13 4.19 -18.17 -6.52
C HIS A 13 3.22 -18.76 -7.54
N TRP A 14 2.94 -20.06 -7.46
CA TRP A 14 2.02 -20.72 -8.38
C TRP A 14 0.55 -20.46 -8.06
N ARG A 15 0.20 -20.24 -6.81
CA ARG A 15 -1.19 -19.95 -6.36
C ARG A 15 -2.24 -20.88 -6.99
N GLY A 16 -1.89 -22.17 -7.12
CA GLY A 16 -2.75 -23.20 -7.75
C GLY A 16 -2.84 -23.13 -9.28
N VAL A 17 -2.02 -22.32 -9.95
CA VAL A 17 -1.94 -22.19 -11.41
C VAL A 17 -0.55 -22.61 -11.88
N PHE A 18 -0.42 -23.62 -12.71
CA PHE A 18 0.84 -24.24 -13.08
C PHE A 18 1.07 -24.27 -14.59
N THR A 19 2.33 -24.19 -15.02
CA THR A 19 2.69 -24.56 -16.38
C THR A 19 2.80 -26.07 -16.52
N TYR A 20 2.70 -26.59 -17.76
CA TYR A 20 3.00 -28.01 -18.02
C TYR A 20 4.42 -28.39 -17.58
N ALA A 21 5.39 -27.49 -17.80
CA ALA A 21 6.78 -27.73 -17.36
C ALA A 21 6.89 -27.91 -15.84
N GLU A 22 6.14 -27.14 -15.06
CA GLU A 22 6.09 -27.29 -13.61
C GLU A 22 5.40 -28.58 -13.18
N LEU A 23 4.26 -28.90 -13.79
CA LEU A 23 3.59 -30.18 -13.54
C LEU A 23 4.49 -31.36 -13.88
N SER A 24 5.25 -31.28 -14.97
CA SER A 24 6.23 -32.31 -15.35
C SER A 24 7.37 -32.45 -14.33
N ARG A 25 7.89 -31.33 -13.81
CA ARG A 25 8.89 -31.36 -12.71
C ARG A 25 8.35 -32.01 -11.44
N ARG A 26 7.05 -31.90 -11.19
CA ARG A 26 6.33 -32.54 -10.09
C ARG A 26 5.94 -34.01 -10.37
N GLY A 27 6.40 -34.57 -11.51
CA GLY A 27 6.21 -35.97 -11.89
C GLY A 27 4.95 -36.27 -12.70
N PHE A 28 4.19 -35.29 -13.16
CA PHE A 28 3.01 -35.50 -13.97
C PHE A 28 3.36 -35.63 -15.46
N THR A 29 3.03 -36.77 -16.07
CA THR A 29 3.18 -36.95 -17.51
C THR A 29 2.08 -36.21 -18.28
N GLN A 30 2.27 -36.03 -19.60
CA GLN A 30 1.26 -35.44 -20.46
C GLN A 30 -0.08 -36.21 -20.42
N SER A 31 -0.02 -37.55 -20.32
CA SER A 31 -1.22 -38.41 -20.19
C SER A 31 -1.93 -38.14 -18.87
N HIS A 32 -1.19 -37.97 -17.77
CA HIS A 32 -1.76 -37.61 -16.47
C HIS A 32 -2.49 -36.27 -16.53
N VAL A 33 -1.83 -35.24 -17.09
CA VAL A 33 -2.44 -33.89 -17.22
C VAL A 33 -3.70 -33.91 -18.09
N LYS A 34 -3.66 -34.65 -19.21
CA LYS A 34 -4.87 -34.83 -20.06
C LYS A 34 -6.01 -35.54 -19.33
N ALA A 35 -5.71 -36.53 -18.51
CA ALA A 35 -6.72 -37.24 -17.69
C ALA A 35 -7.32 -36.27 -16.66
N MET A 36 -6.49 -35.53 -15.93
CA MET A 36 -6.91 -34.54 -14.93
C MET A 36 -7.74 -33.39 -15.52
N VAL A 37 -7.48 -33.00 -16.77
CA VAL A 37 -8.34 -32.02 -17.47
C VAL A 37 -9.69 -32.62 -17.83
N ARG A 38 -9.73 -33.93 -18.22
CA ARG A 38 -10.95 -34.59 -18.62
C ARG A 38 -11.86 -34.89 -17.42
N ASP A 39 -11.30 -35.23 -16.26
CA ASP A 39 -12.07 -35.50 -15.04
C ASP A 39 -12.39 -34.23 -14.22
N GLY A 40 -11.93 -33.04 -14.69
CA GLY A 40 -12.21 -31.76 -14.05
C GLY A 40 -11.25 -31.40 -12.90
N THR A 41 -10.29 -32.24 -12.56
CA THR A 41 -9.28 -31.99 -11.51
C THR A 41 -8.39 -30.79 -11.85
N LEU A 42 -8.07 -30.63 -13.14
CA LEU A 42 -7.39 -29.46 -13.69
C LEU A 42 -8.26 -28.77 -14.74
N ARG A 43 -8.27 -27.46 -14.72
CA ARG A 43 -8.86 -26.62 -15.77
C ARG A 43 -7.76 -26.09 -16.67
N HIS A 44 -7.86 -26.30 -17.98
CA HIS A 44 -6.98 -25.71 -18.97
C HIS A 44 -7.30 -24.21 -19.12
N LEU A 45 -6.32 -23.34 -18.92
CA LEU A 45 -6.49 -21.88 -19.02
C LEU A 45 -6.08 -21.34 -20.39
N ARG A 46 -4.85 -21.67 -20.81
CA ARG A 46 -4.27 -21.37 -22.11
C ARG A 46 -3.14 -22.36 -22.42
N ARG A 47 -2.54 -22.25 -23.62
CA ARG A 47 -1.45 -23.15 -24.02
C ARG A 47 -0.43 -23.35 -22.92
N SER A 48 -0.26 -24.60 -22.47
CA SER A 48 0.66 -25.03 -21.42
C SER A 48 0.37 -24.51 -20.00
N TRP A 49 -0.82 -23.93 -19.73
CA TRP A 49 -1.19 -23.42 -18.43
C TRP A 49 -2.47 -24.07 -17.91
N TYR A 50 -2.46 -24.47 -16.64
CA TYR A 50 -3.52 -25.22 -15.99
C TYR A 50 -3.78 -24.64 -14.60
N ALA A 51 -5.02 -24.73 -14.15
CA ALA A 51 -5.46 -24.33 -12.81
C ALA A 51 -6.07 -25.49 -12.08
N THR A 52 -5.78 -25.62 -10.80
CA THR A 52 -6.47 -26.52 -9.85
C THR A 52 -7.81 -25.94 -9.41
N GLY A 53 -8.63 -26.74 -8.71
CA GLY A 53 -9.90 -26.27 -8.14
C GLY A 53 -9.73 -25.18 -7.06
N TYR A 54 -8.56 -25.11 -6.41
CA TYR A 54 -8.21 -24.10 -5.39
C TYR A 54 -7.33 -22.97 -5.93
N ALA A 55 -7.18 -22.87 -7.25
CA ALA A 55 -6.41 -21.79 -7.85
C ALA A 55 -6.99 -20.41 -7.50
N HIS A 56 -6.10 -19.48 -7.16
CA HIS A 56 -6.54 -18.11 -6.84
C HIS A 56 -7.23 -17.47 -8.06
N PRO A 57 -8.45 -16.94 -7.91
CA PRO A 57 -9.26 -16.47 -9.05
C PRO A 57 -8.55 -15.41 -9.88
N SER A 58 -7.95 -14.39 -9.25
CA SER A 58 -7.25 -13.30 -9.94
C SER A 58 -6.05 -13.80 -10.74
N VAL A 59 -5.30 -14.79 -10.21
CA VAL A 59 -4.15 -15.38 -10.89
C VAL A 59 -4.59 -16.20 -12.10
N ALA A 60 -5.62 -17.03 -11.93
CA ALA A 60 -6.21 -17.81 -13.02
C ALA A 60 -6.78 -16.90 -14.12
N GLN A 61 -7.43 -15.80 -13.74
CA GLN A 61 -7.97 -14.81 -14.68
C GLN A 61 -6.85 -14.10 -15.45
N ALA A 62 -5.75 -13.68 -14.76
CA ALA A 62 -4.60 -13.06 -15.40
C ALA A 62 -3.96 -13.96 -16.46
N VAL A 63 -3.81 -15.25 -16.14
CA VAL A 63 -3.27 -16.24 -17.09
C VAL A 63 -4.23 -16.47 -18.26
N THR A 64 -5.53 -16.56 -18.01
CA THR A 64 -6.56 -16.68 -19.05
C THR A 64 -6.57 -15.47 -19.98
N ALA A 65 -6.34 -14.27 -19.44
CA ALA A 65 -6.21 -13.04 -20.23
C ALA A 65 -4.96 -13.00 -21.14
N GLY A 66 -4.03 -13.94 -20.95
CA GLY A 66 -2.85 -14.06 -21.81
C GLY A 66 -1.55 -13.52 -21.22
N GLY A 67 -1.51 -13.27 -19.91
CA GLY A 67 -0.33 -12.79 -19.19
C GLY A 67 -0.10 -13.48 -17.87
N VAL A 68 0.48 -12.76 -16.92
CA VAL A 68 0.67 -13.18 -15.52
C VAL A 68 0.18 -12.07 -14.58
N CYS A 69 -0.22 -12.46 -13.38
CA CYS A 69 -0.68 -11.51 -12.35
C CYS A 69 0.50 -10.63 -11.89
N THR A 70 0.29 -9.32 -11.85
CA THR A 70 1.34 -8.34 -11.55
C THR A 70 0.78 -7.11 -10.85
N CYS A 71 1.64 -6.10 -10.62
CA CYS A 71 1.25 -4.76 -10.18
C CYS A 71 0.45 -4.82 -8.86
N VAL A 72 -0.59 -3.99 -8.73
CA VAL A 72 -1.44 -3.89 -7.54
C VAL A 72 -1.99 -5.26 -7.11
N THR A 73 -2.50 -6.05 -8.07
CA THR A 73 -3.06 -7.37 -7.75
C THR A 73 -2.01 -8.34 -7.20
N ALA A 74 -0.79 -8.30 -7.70
CA ALA A 74 0.28 -9.14 -7.17
C ALA A 74 0.79 -8.63 -5.81
N LEU A 75 0.91 -7.32 -5.63
CA LEU A 75 1.29 -6.71 -4.35
C LEU A 75 0.29 -7.08 -3.26
N ASP A 76 -1.02 -6.96 -3.53
CA ASP A 76 -2.09 -7.39 -2.64
C ASP A 76 -1.97 -8.88 -2.25
N LEU A 77 -1.73 -9.75 -3.24
CA LEU A 77 -1.53 -11.19 -3.00
C LEU A 77 -0.25 -11.53 -2.20
N HIS A 78 0.70 -10.63 -2.17
CA HIS A 78 1.89 -10.72 -1.31
C HIS A 78 1.69 -10.07 0.06
N GLY A 79 0.50 -9.56 0.36
CA GLY A 79 0.18 -8.91 1.63
C GLY A 79 0.68 -7.46 1.73
N VAL A 80 1.17 -6.89 0.63
CA VAL A 80 1.55 -5.47 0.58
C VAL A 80 0.29 -4.62 0.56
N TRP A 81 0.26 -3.59 1.39
CA TRP A 81 -0.87 -2.67 1.40
C TRP A 81 -1.00 -1.94 0.04
N VAL A 82 -2.15 -2.03 -0.54
CA VAL A 82 -2.57 -1.30 -1.74
C VAL A 82 -4.05 -0.96 -1.63
N MET A 83 -4.49 0.08 -2.33
CA MET A 83 -5.91 0.39 -2.43
C MET A 83 -6.67 -0.78 -3.07
N PRO A 84 -7.80 -1.22 -2.49
CA PRO A 84 -8.63 -2.24 -3.07
C PRO A 84 -9.05 -1.88 -4.51
N THR A 85 -8.88 -2.82 -5.42
CA THR A 85 -9.31 -2.68 -6.82
C THR A 85 -10.14 -3.88 -7.26
N ARG A 86 -11.15 -3.64 -8.12
CA ARG A 86 -11.92 -4.72 -8.74
C ARG A 86 -11.27 -5.24 -10.02
N GLU A 87 -10.38 -4.47 -10.61
CA GLU A 87 -9.69 -4.83 -11.84
C GLU A 87 -8.44 -5.64 -11.53
N ILE A 88 -8.21 -6.72 -12.27
CA ILE A 88 -6.94 -7.43 -12.22
C ILE A 88 -5.89 -6.69 -13.01
N HIS A 89 -4.67 -6.70 -12.52
CA HIS A 89 -3.51 -6.14 -13.19
C HIS A 89 -2.65 -7.26 -13.79
N VAL A 90 -2.43 -7.20 -15.10
CA VAL A 90 -1.80 -8.28 -15.87
C VAL A 90 -0.56 -7.76 -16.59
N ARG A 91 0.53 -8.50 -16.50
CA ARG A 91 1.71 -8.33 -17.34
C ARG A 91 1.67 -9.34 -18.47
N ALA A 92 1.79 -8.88 -19.72
CA ALA A 92 1.77 -9.75 -20.87
C ALA A 92 3.00 -9.53 -21.75
N ARG A 93 3.25 -10.48 -22.64
CA ARG A 93 4.28 -10.34 -23.69
C ARG A 93 3.97 -9.14 -24.59
N ARG A 94 5.02 -8.54 -25.13
CA ARG A 94 4.98 -7.32 -25.98
C ARG A 94 3.87 -7.34 -27.04
N SER A 95 3.59 -8.48 -27.67
CA SER A 95 2.57 -8.63 -28.73
C SER A 95 1.13 -8.49 -28.21
N ALA A 96 0.83 -8.92 -26.99
CA ALA A 96 -0.48 -8.74 -26.37
C ALA A 96 -0.64 -7.29 -25.83
N HIS A 97 0.45 -6.69 -25.37
CA HIS A 97 0.50 -5.32 -24.87
C HIS A 97 0.13 -4.25 -25.90
N ASN A 98 0.49 -4.48 -27.15
CA ASN A 98 0.18 -3.58 -28.27
C ASN A 98 -1.31 -3.55 -28.65
N ARG A 99 -2.15 -4.41 -28.07
CA ARG A 99 -3.59 -4.44 -28.38
C ARG A 99 -4.40 -3.38 -27.65
N GLY A 100 -3.79 -2.55 -26.79
CA GLY A 100 -4.44 -1.41 -26.13
C GLY A 100 -5.63 -1.75 -25.24
N LYS A 101 -5.85 -3.05 -24.94
CA LYS A 101 -6.97 -3.50 -24.11
C LYS A 101 -6.51 -3.75 -22.68
N ARG A 102 -7.19 -3.13 -21.70
CA ARG A 102 -7.08 -3.55 -20.29
C ARG A 102 -7.34 -5.06 -20.19
N PRO A 103 -6.69 -5.76 -19.29
CA PRO A 103 -6.09 -5.33 -18.02
C PRO A 103 -4.54 -5.17 -18.03
N PHE A 104 -3.91 -4.95 -19.18
CA PHE A 104 -2.45 -5.03 -19.28
C PHE A 104 -1.74 -3.77 -18.78
N CYS A 105 -0.84 -3.96 -17.79
CA CYS A 105 -0.02 -2.91 -17.21
C CYS A 105 1.21 -2.59 -18.07
N ARG A 106 1.61 -1.32 -18.06
CA ARG A 106 2.89 -0.84 -18.58
C ARG A 106 3.93 -0.82 -17.46
N TYR A 107 5.21 -0.68 -17.78
CA TYR A 107 6.30 -0.56 -16.82
C TYR A 107 7.48 0.21 -17.42
N HIS A 108 8.39 0.65 -16.56
CA HIS A 108 9.65 1.24 -16.98
C HIS A 108 10.69 0.13 -17.20
N GLY A 109 11.43 0.16 -18.33
CA GLY A 109 12.49 -0.80 -18.64
C GLY A 109 12.15 -1.81 -19.73
N GLY A 110 12.96 -2.86 -19.83
CA GLY A 110 12.82 -3.93 -20.83
C GLY A 110 11.88 -5.06 -20.41
N PRO A 111 11.38 -5.89 -21.37
CA PRO A 111 10.45 -6.97 -21.07
C PRO A 111 11.08 -8.03 -20.15
N LEU A 112 10.30 -8.46 -19.14
CA LEU A 112 10.68 -9.50 -18.20
C LEU A 112 10.08 -10.86 -18.62
N PRO A 113 10.80 -12.00 -18.40
CA PRO A 113 10.28 -13.33 -18.69
C PRO A 113 9.11 -13.69 -17.77
N GLU A 114 8.09 -14.37 -18.32
CA GLU A 114 6.99 -14.95 -17.55
C GLU A 114 7.47 -16.29 -16.95
N ARG A 115 7.97 -16.30 -15.73
CA ARG A 115 8.41 -17.52 -15.04
C ARG A 115 7.27 -18.19 -14.27
N TYR A 116 6.47 -17.38 -13.58
CA TYR A 116 5.38 -17.79 -12.69
C TYR A 116 4.08 -17.10 -13.09
N PRO A 117 2.92 -17.59 -12.67
CA PRO A 117 1.63 -16.96 -12.93
C PRO A 117 1.39 -15.70 -12.08
N LEU A 118 2.19 -15.51 -11.03
CA LEU A 118 2.22 -14.36 -10.13
C LEU A 118 3.65 -13.81 -10.09
N ASP A 119 3.79 -12.52 -10.35
CA ASP A 119 5.08 -11.83 -10.24
C ASP A 119 5.50 -11.67 -8.76
N ASP A 120 6.80 -11.66 -8.52
CA ASP A 120 7.39 -11.32 -7.23
C ASP A 120 7.19 -9.83 -6.89
N VAL A 121 7.43 -9.47 -5.62
CA VAL A 121 7.23 -8.10 -5.13
C VAL A 121 8.04 -7.07 -5.94
N PRO A 122 9.34 -7.25 -6.24
CA PRO A 122 10.11 -6.28 -7.04
C PRO A 122 9.54 -6.09 -8.45
N THR A 123 9.13 -7.19 -9.11
CA THR A 123 8.55 -7.13 -10.46
C THR A 123 7.17 -6.46 -10.44
N ALA A 124 6.33 -6.82 -9.47
CA ALA A 124 5.01 -6.23 -9.29
C ALA A 124 5.10 -4.72 -9.02
N LEU A 125 6.03 -4.30 -8.15
CA LEU A 125 6.29 -2.89 -7.85
C LEU A 125 6.70 -2.10 -9.10
N ARG A 126 7.63 -2.61 -9.93
CA ARG A 126 8.01 -1.96 -11.21
C ARG A 126 6.81 -1.66 -12.11
N HIS A 127 5.80 -2.52 -12.10
CA HIS A 127 4.55 -2.30 -12.84
C HIS A 127 3.64 -1.29 -12.13
N ALA A 128 3.59 -1.34 -10.79
CA ALA A 128 2.79 -0.44 -9.96
C ALA A 128 3.23 1.03 -10.10
N LEU A 129 4.53 1.30 -10.32
CA LEU A 129 5.07 2.66 -10.54
C LEU A 129 4.44 3.42 -11.73
N ARG A 130 3.70 2.76 -12.60
CA ARG A 130 2.96 3.38 -13.71
C ARG A 130 1.45 3.29 -13.57
N CYS A 131 0.98 2.62 -12.55
CA CYS A 131 -0.45 2.39 -12.33
C CYS A 131 -0.98 3.12 -11.11
N LEU A 132 -0.09 3.46 -10.15
CA LEU A 132 -0.47 4.08 -8.89
C LEU A 132 -0.08 5.56 -8.85
N PRO A 133 -0.87 6.40 -8.19
CA PRO A 133 -0.46 7.75 -7.83
C PRO A 133 0.68 7.74 -6.82
N ALA A 134 1.43 8.84 -6.73
CA ALA A 134 2.63 8.96 -5.91
C ALA A 134 2.42 8.58 -4.44
N GLU A 135 1.33 9.04 -3.81
CA GLU A 135 1.04 8.70 -2.41
C GLU A 135 0.79 7.21 -2.19
N GLN A 136 0.16 6.52 -3.14
CA GLN A 136 -0.06 5.07 -3.05
C GLN A 136 1.20 4.26 -3.35
N ILE A 137 2.12 4.79 -4.17
CA ILE A 137 3.44 4.17 -4.38
C ILE A 137 4.25 4.20 -3.08
N VAL A 138 4.30 5.36 -2.39
CA VAL A 138 4.97 5.48 -1.09
C VAL A 138 4.32 4.55 -0.07
N ALA A 139 2.99 4.50 0.01
CA ALA A 139 2.28 3.60 0.92
C ALA A 139 2.60 2.12 0.67
N ALA A 140 2.69 1.70 -0.60
CA ALA A 140 3.11 0.34 -0.94
C ALA A 140 4.58 0.07 -0.56
N CYS A 141 5.48 1.04 -0.78
CA CYS A 141 6.89 0.93 -0.39
C CYS A 141 7.05 0.87 1.14
N ASP A 142 6.34 1.71 1.89
CA ASP A 142 6.32 1.66 3.36
C ASP A 142 5.87 0.30 3.86
N SER A 143 4.77 -0.22 3.31
CA SER A 143 4.27 -1.56 3.64
C SER A 143 5.28 -2.67 3.34
N ILE A 144 5.97 -2.59 2.20
CA ILE A 144 7.05 -3.53 1.82
C ILE A 144 8.20 -3.50 2.83
N LEU A 145 8.65 -2.29 3.21
CA LEU A 145 9.73 -2.09 4.17
C LEU A 145 9.31 -2.52 5.58
N HIS A 146 8.12 -2.13 6.02
CA HIS A 146 7.57 -2.48 7.33
C HIS A 146 7.48 -4.00 7.54
N GLN A 147 7.05 -4.72 6.51
CA GLN A 147 6.95 -6.19 6.53
C GLN A 147 8.31 -6.90 6.31
N GLY A 148 9.37 -6.16 6.02
CA GLY A 148 10.69 -6.74 5.71
C GLY A 148 10.71 -7.59 4.44
N LEU A 149 9.79 -7.34 3.49
CA LEU A 149 9.74 -8.08 2.22
C LEU A 149 10.89 -7.69 1.28
N LEU A 150 11.32 -6.45 1.34
CA LEU A 150 12.48 -5.89 0.62
C LEU A 150 13.17 -4.86 1.51
N GLU A 151 14.43 -4.60 1.21
CA GLU A 151 15.20 -3.51 1.80
C GLU A 151 15.18 -2.27 0.88
N MET A 152 15.62 -1.11 1.40
CA MET A 152 15.70 0.13 0.62
C MET A 152 16.57 -0.02 -0.64
N ALA A 153 17.62 -0.84 -0.59
CA ALA A 153 18.46 -1.13 -1.74
C ALA A 153 17.67 -1.82 -2.88
N ASP A 154 16.80 -2.77 -2.53
CA ASP A 154 15.94 -3.49 -3.49
C ASP A 154 14.91 -2.54 -4.12
N LEU A 155 14.33 -1.63 -3.31
CA LEU A 155 13.44 -0.60 -3.81
C LEU A 155 14.18 0.32 -4.80
N THR A 156 15.39 0.76 -4.45
CA THR A 156 16.22 1.60 -5.32
C THR A 156 16.47 0.89 -6.66
N GLU A 157 16.76 -0.41 -6.65
CA GLU A 157 16.90 -1.20 -7.88
C GLU A 157 15.58 -1.28 -8.67
N ALA A 158 14.46 -1.50 -8.00
CA ALA A 158 13.15 -1.54 -8.66
C ALA A 158 12.80 -0.22 -9.35
N PHE A 159 13.21 0.92 -8.78
CA PHE A 159 13.00 2.26 -9.34
C PHE A 159 14.06 2.69 -10.35
N ALA A 160 15.18 1.98 -10.51
CA ALA A 160 16.35 2.41 -11.29
C ALA A 160 16.00 2.86 -12.73
N SER A 161 15.06 2.19 -13.40
CA SER A 161 14.62 2.52 -14.76
C SER A 161 13.54 3.61 -14.81
N SER A 162 13.12 4.16 -13.67
CA SER A 162 12.05 5.15 -13.59
C SER A 162 12.60 6.58 -13.76
N PRO A 163 11.79 7.56 -14.15
CA PRO A 163 12.16 8.97 -14.17
C PRO A 163 12.65 9.45 -12.79
N ALA A 164 13.48 10.50 -12.76
CA ALA A 164 14.04 11.05 -11.52
C ALA A 164 12.96 11.40 -10.47
N ARG A 165 11.87 12.02 -10.92
CA ARG A 165 10.72 12.34 -10.05
C ARG A 165 10.12 11.13 -9.33
N MET A 166 10.12 9.97 -9.97
CA MET A 166 9.63 8.73 -9.35
C MET A 166 10.64 8.18 -8.34
N ARG A 167 11.94 8.28 -8.67
CA ARG A 167 12.99 7.86 -7.74
C ARG A 167 13.03 8.71 -6.46
N ALA A 168 12.70 10.00 -6.57
CA ALA A 168 12.59 10.90 -5.42
C ALA A 168 11.50 10.52 -4.41
N LEU A 169 10.53 9.66 -4.79
CA LEU A 169 9.54 9.13 -3.85
C LEU A 169 10.18 8.23 -2.78
N LEU A 170 11.34 7.64 -3.06
CA LEU A 170 12.05 6.80 -2.08
C LEU A 170 12.50 7.61 -0.86
N ASP A 171 12.84 8.89 -1.03
CA ASP A 171 13.22 9.78 0.07
C ASP A 171 12.07 10.07 1.03
N ARG A 172 10.83 9.74 0.61
CA ARG A 172 9.60 9.91 1.40
C ARG A 172 9.13 8.63 2.06
N CYS A 173 9.80 7.49 1.81
CA CYS A 173 9.41 6.22 2.40
C CYS A 173 9.82 6.14 3.88
N ASP A 174 8.96 5.52 4.69
CA ASP A 174 9.18 5.35 6.13
C ASP A 174 8.60 4.01 6.62
N ALA A 175 9.47 3.08 6.96
CA ALA A 175 9.09 1.74 7.44
C ALA A 175 8.34 1.73 8.78
N ARG A 176 8.26 2.88 9.49
CA ARG A 176 7.57 2.97 10.79
C ARG A 176 6.07 3.07 10.67
N ALA A 177 5.51 3.41 9.50
CA ALA A 177 4.07 3.45 9.30
C ALA A 177 3.49 2.02 9.40
N ASP A 178 2.54 1.81 10.30
CA ASP A 178 1.92 0.50 10.53
C ASP A 178 0.87 0.16 9.46
N SER A 179 0.35 1.17 8.75
CA SER A 179 -0.63 1.00 7.68
C SER A 179 -0.37 1.94 6.51
N GLY A 180 -0.82 1.53 5.31
CA GLY A 180 -0.71 2.42 4.16
C GLY A 180 -1.63 3.63 4.23
N THR A 181 -2.69 3.59 5.05
CA THR A 181 -3.54 4.77 5.31
C THR A 181 -2.77 5.83 6.10
N GLU A 182 -1.95 5.40 7.07
CA GLU A 182 -1.02 6.29 7.78
C GLU A 182 0.00 6.88 6.81
N SER A 183 0.56 6.08 5.90
CA SER A 183 1.49 6.56 4.87
C SER A 183 0.85 7.64 4.00
N ILE A 184 -0.39 7.44 3.55
CA ILE A 184 -1.13 8.43 2.74
C ILE A 184 -1.41 9.69 3.56
N PHE A 185 -1.85 9.56 4.82
CA PHE A 185 -2.07 10.68 5.71
C PHE A 185 -0.77 11.47 5.92
N ARG A 186 0.33 10.79 6.18
CA ARG A 186 1.68 11.35 6.31
C ARG A 186 2.09 12.15 5.07
N MET A 187 1.92 11.59 3.88
CA MET A 187 2.22 12.25 2.61
C MET A 187 1.40 13.53 2.42
N ARG A 188 0.15 13.53 2.85
CA ARG A 188 -0.73 14.70 2.76
C ARG A 188 -0.38 15.78 3.77
N LEU A 189 0.07 15.42 4.99
CA LEU A 189 0.63 16.38 5.94
C LEU A 189 1.91 17.02 5.40
N GLN A 190 2.82 16.23 4.83
CA GLN A 190 4.05 16.72 4.20
C GLN A 190 3.75 17.73 3.11
N ARG A 191 2.81 17.42 2.20
CA ARG A 191 2.41 18.34 1.13
C ARG A 191 1.88 19.68 1.64
N LYS A 192 1.33 19.72 2.85
CA LYS A 192 0.88 20.95 3.52
C LYS A 192 1.98 21.63 4.35
N GLY A 193 3.18 21.09 4.40
CA GLY A 193 4.26 21.60 5.26
C GLY A 193 3.93 21.51 6.75
N ILE A 194 3.08 20.55 7.16
CA ILE A 194 2.72 20.35 8.57
C ILE A 194 3.76 19.45 9.21
N CYS A 195 4.47 19.96 10.22
CA CYS A 195 5.42 19.18 11.02
C CYS A 195 4.70 18.19 11.92
N TYR A 196 5.18 16.94 11.95
CA TYR A 196 4.61 15.85 12.74
C TYR A 196 5.70 14.88 13.19
N ARG A 197 5.39 14.06 14.18
CA ARG A 197 6.16 12.87 14.59
C ARG A 197 5.25 11.67 14.44
N ILE A 198 5.80 10.52 14.01
CA ILE A 198 5.03 9.28 13.85
C ILE A 198 5.40 8.26 14.90
N GLN A 199 4.46 7.38 15.23
CA GLN A 199 4.64 6.22 16.11
C GLN A 199 5.27 6.63 17.46
N VAL A 200 4.75 7.73 18.04
CA VAL A 200 5.27 8.32 19.28
C VAL A 200 4.76 7.55 20.50
N VAL A 201 5.66 7.15 21.39
CA VAL A 201 5.29 6.54 22.67
C VAL A 201 5.11 7.64 23.72
N ILE A 202 3.91 7.78 24.24
CA ILE A 202 3.55 8.74 25.30
C ILE A 202 3.33 7.95 26.58
N ALA A 203 3.99 8.36 27.67
CA ALA A 203 3.86 7.67 28.98
C ALA A 203 2.40 7.60 29.40
N ASP A 204 1.96 6.44 29.87
CA ASP A 204 0.59 6.09 30.31
C ASP A 204 -0.53 6.23 29.25
N VAL A 205 -0.23 6.76 28.05
CA VAL A 205 -1.14 6.80 26.91
C VAL A 205 -0.86 5.64 25.96
N GLY A 206 0.43 5.35 25.73
CA GLY A 206 0.88 4.33 24.80
C GLY A 206 1.38 4.93 23.48
N ARG A 207 1.52 4.09 22.45
CA ARG A 207 1.96 4.47 21.12
C ARG A 207 0.81 5.11 20.35
N VAL A 208 1.08 6.26 19.72
CA VAL A 208 0.12 7.00 18.89
C VAL A 208 0.66 7.13 17.47
N ASP A 209 -0.23 7.15 16.47
CA ASP A 209 0.18 7.15 15.07
C ASP A 209 0.88 8.45 14.69
N PHE A 210 0.30 9.60 15.06
CA PHE A 210 0.86 10.92 14.80
C PHE A 210 0.77 11.82 16.01
N LEU A 211 1.81 12.64 16.19
CA LEU A 211 1.80 13.78 17.11
C LEU A 211 2.17 15.03 16.31
N ILE A 212 1.23 15.95 16.17
CA ILE A 212 1.41 17.23 15.48
C ILE A 212 1.65 18.32 16.54
N GLY A 213 2.77 19.03 16.43
CA GLY A 213 3.24 19.95 17.47
C GLY A 213 3.45 19.23 18.80
N ASP A 214 3.01 19.84 19.90
CA ASP A 214 3.27 19.35 21.25
C ASP A 214 2.14 18.49 21.81
N ARG A 215 0.91 18.59 21.29
CA ARG A 215 -0.25 17.96 21.94
C ARG A 215 -1.32 17.37 21.02
N LEU A 216 -1.35 17.68 19.73
CA LEU A 216 -2.39 17.13 18.84
C LEU A 216 -2.01 15.70 18.44
N ILE A 217 -2.68 14.75 19.08
CA ILE A 217 -2.59 13.33 18.70
C ILE A 217 -3.57 13.06 17.57
N VAL A 218 -3.10 12.41 16.50
CA VAL A 218 -3.97 11.90 15.45
C VAL A 218 -3.78 10.40 15.33
N GLU A 219 -4.88 9.66 15.39
CA GLU A 219 -4.96 8.21 15.23
C GLU A 219 -5.75 7.90 13.96
N ILE A 220 -5.28 6.94 13.17
CA ILE A 220 -5.91 6.53 11.91
C ILE A 220 -6.51 5.14 12.09
N ASP A 221 -7.83 5.10 12.19
CA ASP A 221 -8.54 3.85 12.38
C ASP A 221 -8.68 3.07 11.06
N SER A 222 -8.19 1.82 11.00
CA SER A 222 -8.41 0.90 9.88
C SER A 222 -9.88 0.47 9.74
N GLU A 223 -10.30 -0.02 8.56
CA GLU A 223 -11.72 -0.43 8.32
C GLU A 223 -12.22 -1.58 9.21
N GLU A 224 -11.34 -2.37 9.81
CA GLU A 224 -11.68 -3.55 10.61
C GLU A 224 -12.31 -3.25 11.98
N PHE A 225 -12.57 -1.96 12.29
CA PHE A 225 -13.02 -1.53 13.61
C PHE A 225 -14.45 -1.93 13.99
N HIS A 226 -15.30 -2.34 13.05
CA HIS A 226 -16.68 -2.68 13.36
C HIS A 226 -16.84 -3.95 14.22
N ASP A 227 -15.84 -4.84 14.23
CA ASP A 227 -15.87 -6.12 14.97
C ASP A 227 -14.94 -6.15 16.21
N ARG A 228 -14.42 -4.99 16.68
CA ARG A 228 -13.56 -5.00 17.87
C ARG A 228 -14.33 -5.44 19.11
N PRO A 229 -13.74 -6.34 19.94
CA PRO A 229 -14.30 -6.74 21.22
C PRO A 229 -14.61 -5.55 22.12
N ALA A 230 -15.64 -5.66 22.98
CA ALA A 230 -16.03 -4.60 23.90
C ALA A 230 -14.89 -4.16 24.83
N GLU A 231 -14.06 -5.12 25.24
CA GLU A 231 -12.87 -4.89 26.07
C GLU A 231 -11.84 -3.99 25.39
N GLN A 232 -11.58 -4.20 24.10
CA GLN A 232 -10.64 -3.37 23.34
C GLN A 232 -11.14 -1.92 23.22
N ARG A 233 -12.44 -1.73 22.98
CA ARG A 233 -13.05 -0.40 22.94
C ARG A 233 -12.95 0.33 24.27
N GLU A 234 -13.02 -0.39 25.40
CA GLU A 234 -12.86 0.19 26.71
C GLU A 234 -11.40 0.60 26.97
N VAL A 235 -10.42 -0.19 26.53
CA VAL A 235 -9.00 0.16 26.59
C VAL A 235 -8.74 1.44 25.78
N ASP A 236 -9.28 1.53 24.55
CA ASP A 236 -9.12 2.72 23.71
C ASP A 236 -9.71 3.98 24.36
N ARG A 237 -10.91 3.87 24.95
CA ARG A 237 -11.53 5.01 25.71
C ARG A 237 -10.69 5.46 26.89
N ARG A 238 -10.08 4.52 27.64
CA ARG A 238 -9.19 4.84 28.76
C ARG A 238 -7.95 5.56 28.28
N ARG A 239 -7.37 5.13 27.17
CA ARG A 239 -6.22 5.80 26.54
C ARG A 239 -6.57 7.24 26.14
N ASP A 240 -7.72 7.44 25.48
CA ASP A 240 -8.18 8.78 25.09
C ASP A 240 -8.45 9.69 26.28
N ALA A 241 -9.06 9.16 27.34
CA ALA A 241 -9.29 9.88 28.59
C ALA A 241 -7.98 10.27 29.28
N GLU A 242 -7.00 9.36 29.33
CA GLU A 242 -5.69 9.64 29.91
C GLU A 242 -4.91 10.66 29.08
N ALA A 243 -4.95 10.57 27.76
CA ALA A 243 -4.36 11.56 26.87
C ALA A 243 -4.96 12.96 27.14
N THR A 244 -6.29 13.04 27.22
CA THR A 244 -7.01 14.30 27.51
C THR A 244 -6.64 14.84 28.90
N ARG A 245 -6.58 13.97 29.92
CA ARG A 245 -6.20 14.37 31.31
C ARG A 245 -4.79 14.96 31.37
N ARG A 246 -3.90 14.49 30.49
CA ARG A 246 -2.51 15.00 30.36
C ARG A 246 -2.41 16.27 29.50
N GLY A 247 -3.51 16.75 28.96
CA GLY A 247 -3.56 17.94 28.13
C GLY A 247 -3.34 17.70 26.65
N TYR A 248 -3.21 16.44 26.20
CA TYR A 248 -3.22 16.11 24.77
C TYR A 248 -4.61 16.31 24.17
N LEU A 249 -4.66 16.48 22.87
CA LEU A 249 -5.88 16.59 22.09
C LEU A 249 -5.96 15.39 21.12
N PRO A 250 -6.58 14.28 21.53
CA PRO A 250 -6.74 13.13 20.65
C PRO A 250 -7.82 13.39 19.60
N VAL A 251 -7.51 13.12 18.33
CA VAL A 251 -8.42 13.15 17.19
C VAL A 251 -8.27 11.84 16.43
N ARG A 252 -9.39 11.25 16.00
CA ARG A 252 -9.40 10.00 15.23
C ARG A 252 -10.02 10.22 13.86
N PHE A 253 -9.40 9.65 12.84
CA PHE A 253 -9.95 9.61 11.50
C PHE A 253 -10.02 8.16 11.01
N SER A 254 -11.14 7.80 10.42
CA SER A 254 -11.31 6.48 9.81
C SER A 254 -10.61 6.43 8.45
N PHE A 255 -10.29 5.20 7.99
CA PHE A 255 -9.85 4.94 6.62
C PHE A 255 -10.72 5.69 5.59
N LYS A 256 -12.05 5.61 5.72
CA LYS A 256 -12.98 6.27 4.78
C LYS A 256 -12.82 7.78 4.74
N GLN A 257 -12.60 8.40 5.90
CA GLN A 257 -12.36 9.84 5.96
C GLN A 257 -11.05 10.21 5.28
N VAL A 258 -9.96 9.49 5.62
CA VAL A 258 -8.66 9.76 5.00
C VAL A 258 -8.70 9.53 3.49
N MET A 259 -9.27 8.43 3.02
CA MET A 259 -9.20 8.05 1.61
C MET A 259 -10.22 8.76 0.72
N TYR A 260 -11.44 9.02 1.22
CA TYR A 260 -12.55 9.46 0.38
C TYR A 260 -13.16 10.81 0.78
N ARG A 261 -12.79 11.34 1.94
CA ARG A 261 -13.30 12.60 2.47
C ARG A 261 -12.18 13.46 3.02
N TRP A 262 -11.05 13.48 2.31
CA TRP A 262 -9.86 14.20 2.77
C TRP A 262 -10.13 15.66 3.11
N SER A 263 -10.96 16.37 2.35
CA SER A 263 -11.34 17.75 2.62
C SER A 263 -11.89 17.98 4.03
N ASP A 264 -12.63 16.99 4.57
CA ASP A 264 -13.17 17.09 5.93
C ASP A 264 -12.07 16.92 6.98
N VAL A 265 -11.15 15.97 6.74
CA VAL A 265 -9.96 15.74 7.58
C VAL A 265 -9.07 16.96 7.58
N GLU A 266 -8.77 17.48 6.41
CA GLU A 266 -7.96 18.66 6.19
C GLU A 266 -8.53 19.89 6.90
N ALA A 267 -9.84 20.13 6.77
CA ALA A 267 -10.50 21.25 7.44
C ALA A 267 -10.38 21.19 8.97
N VAL A 268 -10.48 20.00 9.56
CA VAL A 268 -10.31 19.82 11.01
C VAL A 268 -8.86 20.11 11.42
N ILE A 269 -7.88 19.57 10.70
CA ILE A 269 -6.45 19.80 10.99
C ILE A 269 -6.10 21.28 10.85
N ASP A 270 -6.51 21.91 9.76
CA ASP A 270 -6.25 23.35 9.50
C ASP A 270 -6.87 24.25 10.58
N ASP A 271 -8.09 23.91 11.04
CA ASP A 271 -8.76 24.67 12.10
C ASP A 271 -8.01 24.58 13.43
N LEU A 272 -7.56 23.39 13.80
CA LEU A 272 -6.77 23.17 15.02
C LEU A 272 -5.40 23.86 14.95
N ILE A 273 -4.75 23.82 13.79
CA ILE A 273 -3.46 24.49 13.58
C ILE A 273 -3.65 26.02 13.61
N ARG A 274 -4.64 26.56 12.93
CA ARG A 274 -4.95 27.99 12.93
C ARG A 274 -5.25 28.52 14.33
N ARG A 275 -5.95 27.75 15.17
CA ARG A 275 -6.21 28.09 16.58
C ARG A 275 -5.01 27.84 17.48
N ARG A 276 -3.89 27.35 16.97
CA ARG A 276 -2.69 26.97 17.71
C ARG A 276 -2.95 25.92 18.80
N GLU A 277 -3.97 25.07 18.64
CA GLU A 277 -4.27 24.03 19.59
C GLU A 277 -3.15 22.99 19.69
N HIS A 278 -2.42 22.75 18.61
CA HIS A 278 -1.28 21.83 18.56
C HIS A 278 -0.05 22.29 19.33
N LEU A 279 0.08 23.61 19.66
CA LEU A 279 1.25 24.23 20.33
C LEU A 279 1.00 24.54 21.82
N ARG A 280 -0.15 24.21 22.37
CA ARG A 280 -0.41 24.47 23.81
C ARG A 280 0.40 23.51 24.65
N VAL A 281 1.11 24.07 25.66
CA VAL A 281 1.99 23.31 26.55
C VAL A 281 1.17 22.23 27.28
N VAL A 282 1.61 20.99 27.14
CA VAL A 282 1.11 19.87 27.92
C VAL A 282 1.76 19.96 29.31
N ALA A 283 0.98 20.27 30.34
CA ALA A 283 1.46 20.26 31.70
C ALA A 283 1.68 18.80 32.12
N LEU A 284 2.91 18.30 31.94
CA LEU A 284 3.29 17.00 32.45
C LEU A 284 3.63 17.15 33.96
N PRO A 285 2.99 16.42 34.86
CA PRO A 285 3.45 16.34 36.23
C PRO A 285 4.83 15.65 36.20
N GLY A 286 5.92 16.40 36.36
CA GLY A 286 7.26 15.88 36.64
C GLY A 286 8.27 15.82 35.49
N ILE A 287 7.99 16.36 34.32
CA ILE A 287 9.03 16.53 33.28
C ILE A 287 9.19 18.04 33.02
N LEU A 288 10.33 18.56 33.40
CA LEU A 288 10.76 19.92 33.06
C LEU A 288 10.90 20.01 31.52
N ALA A 289 10.47 21.13 30.96
CA ALA A 289 10.52 21.45 29.52
C ALA A 289 11.94 21.46 28.89
N ALA A 290 12.93 20.92 29.56
CA ALA A 290 14.34 20.93 29.18
C ALA A 290 14.77 19.75 28.30
N ASP A 291 13.96 18.68 28.19
CA ASP A 291 14.34 17.45 27.46
C ASP A 291 13.64 17.27 26.10
N LEU A 292 12.98 18.31 25.61
CA LEU A 292 12.51 18.34 24.22
C LEU A 292 13.70 18.73 23.31
N ASP A 293 14.24 17.74 22.70
CA ASP A 293 15.44 17.84 21.87
C ASP A 293 15.21 18.84 20.72
N ARG A 294 15.85 20.01 20.82
CA ARG A 294 15.85 21.09 19.83
C ARG A 294 16.30 20.61 18.45
N ALA A 295 17.02 19.47 18.42
CA ALA A 295 17.54 18.86 17.22
C ALA A 295 16.44 18.33 16.26
N ASP A 296 15.27 17.93 16.79
CA ASP A 296 14.15 17.46 15.96
C ASP A 296 13.36 18.62 15.30
N LEU A 297 13.40 19.82 15.92
CA LEU A 297 12.78 21.01 15.35
C LEU A 297 13.65 21.63 14.26
N ASP A 298 14.97 21.67 14.44
CA ASP A 298 15.93 22.15 13.44
C ASP A 298 15.97 21.24 12.20
N ARG A 299 15.71 19.95 12.37
CA ARG A 299 15.61 19.00 11.27
C ARG A 299 14.33 19.17 10.46
N ALA A 300 13.22 19.52 11.12
CA ALA A 300 11.94 19.83 10.47
C ALA A 300 11.99 21.10 9.64
N ASP A 301 12.79 22.11 10.05
CA ASP A 301 12.97 23.36 9.30
C ASP A 301 13.92 23.19 8.09
N LEU A 302 14.87 22.26 8.15
CA LEU A 302 15.72 21.89 7.00
C LEU A 302 14.94 21.09 5.95
N ASP A 303 14.07 20.16 6.40
CA ASP A 303 13.17 19.42 5.51
C ASP A 303 12.15 20.33 4.81
N ARG A 304 11.81 21.49 5.41
CA ARG A 304 10.87 22.44 4.83
C ARG A 304 11.41 23.15 3.58
N ALA A 305 12.71 23.50 3.57
CA ALA A 305 13.35 24.15 2.43
C ALA A 305 13.51 23.21 1.22
N ASP A 306 13.67 21.91 1.48
CA ASP A 306 13.74 20.88 0.44
C ASP A 306 12.33 20.44 -0.03
N LEU A 307 11.30 20.53 0.82
CA LEU A 307 9.92 20.21 0.49
C LEU A 307 9.31 21.24 -0.48
N ASP A 308 9.56 22.54 -0.30
CA ASP A 308 9.08 23.58 -1.21
C ASP A 308 9.62 23.40 -2.65
N ARG A 309 10.79 22.78 -2.80
CA ARG A 309 11.38 22.44 -4.09
C ARG A 309 10.77 21.19 -4.74
N ALA A 310 10.36 20.21 -3.92
CA ALA A 310 9.79 18.95 -4.38
C ALA A 310 8.28 19.07 -4.64
N ASP A 311 7.57 20.01 -3.99
CA ASP A 311 6.13 20.24 -4.21
C ASP A 311 5.83 20.89 -5.56
N LEU A 312 6.74 21.71 -6.11
CA LEU A 312 6.66 22.19 -7.48
C LEU A 312 6.70 21.05 -8.50
N ASP A 313 7.52 20.01 -8.24
CA ASP A 313 7.63 18.84 -9.10
C ASP A 313 6.45 17.85 -8.97
N LEU A 314 5.73 17.84 -7.84
CA LEU A 314 4.55 16.97 -7.63
C LEU A 314 3.25 17.60 -8.18
N ALA A 315 3.11 18.91 -8.15
CA ALA A 315 2.01 19.62 -8.79
C ALA A 315 2.02 19.42 -10.32
N ASP A 316 3.22 19.33 -10.91
CA ASP A 316 3.40 18.98 -12.33
C ASP A 316 3.06 17.50 -12.62
N LEU A 317 3.18 16.59 -11.64
CA LEU A 317 2.76 15.20 -11.79
C LEU A 317 1.24 15.05 -11.97
N ASP A 318 0.45 15.82 -11.22
CA ASP A 318 -1.01 15.80 -11.32
C ASP A 318 -1.51 16.52 -12.60
N GLN A 319 -0.78 17.50 -13.11
CA GLN A 319 -1.21 18.29 -14.27
C GLN A 319 -0.86 17.65 -15.62
N THR A 320 0.17 16.82 -15.71
CA THR A 320 0.56 16.16 -16.97
C THR A 320 -0.20 14.84 -17.25
N GLU A 321 -0.99 14.35 -16.31
CA GLU A 321 -1.82 13.15 -16.49
C GLU A 321 -3.28 13.44 -16.88
N SER A 322 -3.65 14.69 -17.12
CA SER A 322 -5.02 15.07 -17.52
C SER A 322 -5.42 14.62 -18.94
N GLY A 323 -4.56 13.92 -19.67
CA GLY A 323 -4.81 13.45 -21.04
C GLY A 323 -5.15 11.97 -21.19
N ASP A 324 -4.80 11.08 -20.26
CA ASP A 324 -5.00 9.63 -20.42
C ASP A 324 -5.02 8.86 -19.09
N SER A 325 -5.50 9.48 -18.01
CA SER A 325 -5.80 8.73 -16.78
C SER A 325 -6.95 7.78 -17.07
N PRO A 326 -6.78 6.48 -16.82
CA PRO A 326 -7.91 5.57 -16.82
C PRO A 326 -8.91 6.08 -15.78
N PRO A 327 -10.24 5.93 -16.01
CA PRO A 327 -11.23 6.29 -15.01
C PRO A 327 -11.00 5.42 -13.79
N TYR A 328 -10.16 5.89 -12.88
CA TYR A 328 -10.03 5.33 -11.57
C TYR A 328 -11.24 5.79 -10.78
N TRP A 329 -12.10 4.85 -10.56
CA TRP A 329 -13.08 4.85 -9.52
C TRP A 329 -14.26 5.84 -9.65
N SER A 330 -15.29 5.43 -10.38
CA SER A 330 -16.65 5.72 -9.92
C SER A 330 -16.89 4.84 -8.70
N GLY A 331 -16.95 5.43 -7.51
CA GLY A 331 -17.27 4.75 -6.27
C GLY A 331 -18.52 3.89 -6.41
N PRO A 332 -18.69 2.87 -5.55
CA PRO A 332 -19.94 2.13 -5.55
C PRO A 332 -21.07 3.12 -5.24
N ASP A 333 -22.08 3.16 -6.12
CA ASP A 333 -23.40 3.69 -5.81
C ASP A 333 -23.91 2.94 -4.56
N PHE A 334 -23.72 3.54 -3.40
CA PHE A 334 -24.50 3.16 -2.23
C PHE A 334 -25.89 3.75 -2.46
N GLY A 335 -26.72 3.02 -3.23
CA GLY A 335 -28.15 3.20 -3.25
C GLY A 335 -28.65 3.19 -1.81
N GLY A 336 -29.40 4.23 -1.46
CA GLY A 336 -29.91 4.46 -0.14
C GLY A 336 -30.83 3.35 0.37
N CYS A 337 -30.81 3.19 1.63
CA CYS A 337 -31.91 3.29 2.59
C CYS A 337 -31.31 3.51 3.96
#